data_494be4c6d05377126a0b4738d2acb8e1
#
_entry.id   494be4c6d05377126a0b4738d2acb8e1
#
_cell.length_a   1.000
_cell.length_b   1.000
_cell.length_c   1.000
_cell.angle_alpha   90.00
_cell.angle_beta   90.00
_cell.angle_gamma   90.00
#
_symmetry.space_group_name_H-M   'P 1'
#
loop_
_entity.id
_entity.type
_entity.pdbx_description
1 polymer ?
#
loop_
_entity_poly.entity_id
_entity_poly.type
_entity_poly.pdbx_seq_one_letter_code
_entity_poly.pdbx_strand_id
1 'polypeptide(L)'
;GHGDDLVIVDANYPAQASGVQVLDFPGISATDVAEAVLSLLPLDDFVDKPAAVMAAPNETPAIFGEFEAVIEKAEGRKIAVDQIERFAFYDRASAAYAVIRSGEKRLYGNIIFKKGVIRS
;
A
#
# COMPACT_ATOMS: atom_id res chain seq x y z
N GLY A 1 -3.16 -12.72 -8.96
CA GLY A 1 -4.45 -12.52 -9.58
C GLY A 1 -5.23 -11.39 -8.94
N HIS A 2 -6.40 -11.12 -9.47
CA HIS A 2 -7.24 -10.09 -8.86
C HIS A 2 -7.63 -10.50 -7.43
N GLY A 3 -7.80 -9.50 -6.57
CA GLY A 3 -8.08 -9.73 -5.16
C GLY A 3 -6.84 -9.98 -4.30
N ASP A 4 -5.67 -10.19 -4.91
CA ASP A 4 -4.43 -10.32 -4.15
C ASP A 4 -4.01 -8.96 -3.58
N ASP A 5 -3.37 -9.00 -2.42
CA ASP A 5 -2.80 -7.80 -1.80
C ASP A 5 -1.35 -7.60 -2.25
N LEU A 6 -1.02 -6.37 -2.54
CA LEU A 6 0.36 -5.94 -2.76
C LEU A 6 0.65 -4.86 -1.71
N VAL A 7 1.73 -5.03 -0.96
CA VAL A 7 2.04 -4.18 0.19
C VAL A 7 3.26 -3.34 -0.11
N ILE A 8 3.16 -2.03 0.13
CA ILE A 8 4.29 -1.10 0.03
C ILE A 8 4.57 -0.59 1.44
N VAL A 9 5.82 -0.66 1.87
CA VAL A 9 6.18 -0.31 3.23
C VAL A 9 7.33 0.69 3.27
N ASP A 10 7.44 1.40 4.41
CA ASP A 10 8.54 2.32 4.63
C ASP A 10 9.83 1.56 4.93
N ALA A 11 10.94 2.32 5.03
CA ALA A 11 12.27 1.72 5.23
C ALA A 11 12.44 1.07 6.61
N ASN A 12 11.57 1.40 7.56
CA ASN A 12 11.65 0.90 8.94
C ASN A 12 10.77 -0.32 9.21
N TYR A 13 9.91 -0.66 8.26
CA TYR A 13 8.96 -1.77 8.41
C TYR A 13 9.72 -3.10 8.42
N PRO A 14 9.33 -4.05 9.29
CA PRO A 14 9.99 -5.36 9.37
C PRO A 14 9.53 -6.28 8.22
N ALA A 15 9.85 -5.91 6.99
CA ALA A 15 9.35 -6.58 5.79
C ALA A 15 9.73 -8.06 5.72
N GLN A 16 10.93 -8.41 6.18
CA GLN A 16 11.39 -9.80 6.14
C GLN A 16 10.59 -10.70 7.08
N ALA A 17 10.01 -10.11 8.14
CA ALA A 17 9.19 -10.88 9.09
C ALA A 17 7.84 -11.29 8.49
N SER A 18 7.44 -10.73 7.36
CA SER A 18 6.18 -11.10 6.71
C SER A 18 6.18 -12.53 6.17
N GLY A 19 7.36 -13.06 5.85
CA GLY A 19 7.49 -14.42 5.30
C GLY A 19 7.15 -14.54 3.83
N VAL A 20 6.83 -13.44 3.15
CA VAL A 20 6.55 -13.43 1.70
C VAL A 20 7.72 -12.78 0.96
N GLN A 21 7.69 -12.84 -0.36
CA GLN A 21 8.70 -12.22 -1.20
C GLN A 21 8.80 -10.72 -0.92
N VAL A 22 10.02 -10.23 -0.69
CA VAL A 22 10.30 -8.82 -0.49
C VAL A 22 11.09 -8.29 -1.67
N LEU A 23 10.59 -7.20 -2.27
CA LEU A 23 11.29 -6.46 -3.32
C LEU A 23 11.79 -5.15 -2.71
N ASP A 24 13.07 -4.85 -2.88
CA ASP A 24 13.70 -3.66 -2.28
C ASP A 24 13.92 -2.55 -3.31
N PHE A 25 13.48 -1.34 -2.97
CA PHE A 25 13.72 -0.13 -3.77
C PHE A 25 14.21 0.98 -2.84
N PRO A 26 15.46 0.87 -2.36
CA PRO A 26 15.95 1.71 -1.25
C PRO A 26 16.08 3.19 -1.56
N GLY A 27 16.08 3.58 -2.82
CA GLY A 27 16.21 4.99 -3.20
C GLY A 27 14.89 5.66 -3.56
N ILE A 28 13.75 4.99 -3.42
CA ILE A 28 12.46 5.46 -3.93
C ILE A 28 11.47 5.59 -2.78
N SER A 29 10.76 6.73 -2.69
CA SER A 29 9.78 6.97 -1.64
C SER A 29 8.57 6.03 -1.79
N ALA A 30 7.81 5.85 -0.69
CA ALA A 30 6.62 5.00 -0.73
C ALA A 30 5.58 5.55 -1.71
N THR A 31 5.43 6.86 -1.80
CA THR A 31 4.46 7.47 -2.73
C THR A 31 4.88 7.29 -4.19
N ASP A 32 6.18 7.36 -4.49
CA ASP A 32 6.66 7.11 -5.85
C ASP A 32 6.52 5.64 -6.23
N VAL A 33 6.77 4.72 -5.29
CA VAL A 33 6.51 3.29 -5.52
C VAL A 33 5.02 3.06 -5.77
N ALA A 34 4.16 3.69 -4.96
CA ALA A 34 2.71 3.57 -5.12
C ALA A 34 2.25 4.06 -6.50
N GLU A 35 2.77 5.19 -6.94
CA GLU A 35 2.45 5.73 -8.26
C GLU A 35 2.85 4.75 -9.37
N ALA A 36 4.05 4.20 -9.27
CA ALA A 36 4.54 3.23 -10.27
C ALA A 36 3.69 1.96 -10.30
N VAL A 37 3.34 1.43 -9.13
CA VAL A 37 2.49 0.23 -9.04
C VAL A 37 1.13 0.50 -9.66
N LEU A 38 0.49 1.61 -9.32
CA LEU A 38 -0.84 1.93 -9.82
C LEU A 38 -0.85 2.29 -11.30
N SER A 39 0.30 2.63 -11.88
CA SER A 39 0.42 2.82 -13.34
C SER A 39 0.35 1.49 -14.09
N LEU A 40 0.60 0.37 -13.40
CA LEU A 40 0.63 -0.96 -13.99
C LEU A 40 -0.58 -1.80 -13.62
N LEU A 41 -1.18 -1.57 -12.45
CA LEU A 41 -2.24 -2.41 -11.90
C LEU A 41 -3.40 -1.54 -11.44
N PRO A 42 -4.65 -1.89 -11.80
CA PRO A 42 -5.81 -1.21 -11.24
C PRO A 42 -6.08 -1.70 -9.82
N LEU A 43 -6.75 -0.87 -9.03
CA LEU A 43 -7.30 -1.29 -7.75
C LEU A 43 -8.58 -2.09 -7.97
N ASP A 44 -8.86 -3.01 -7.04
CA ASP A 44 -10.09 -3.77 -7.05
C ASP A 44 -11.29 -2.84 -6.94
N ASP A 45 -12.31 -3.04 -7.77
CA ASP A 45 -13.55 -2.27 -7.76
C ASP A 45 -14.73 -3.08 -7.22
N PHE A 46 -14.48 -4.27 -6.68
CA PHE A 46 -15.52 -5.10 -6.06
C PHE A 46 -15.71 -4.79 -4.58
N VAL A 47 -14.75 -4.09 -3.96
CA VAL A 47 -14.82 -3.71 -2.54
C VAL A 47 -14.78 -2.18 -2.42
N ASP A 48 -15.36 -1.66 -1.33
CA ASP A 48 -15.44 -0.21 -1.13
C ASP A 48 -14.08 0.42 -0.86
N LYS A 49 -13.21 -0.29 -0.16
CA LYS A 49 -11.91 0.22 0.25
C LYS A 49 -10.79 -0.72 -0.21
N PRO A 50 -10.36 -0.59 -1.47
CA PRO A 50 -9.31 -1.47 -2.00
C PRO A 50 -7.90 -1.06 -1.59
N ALA A 51 -7.77 -0.07 -0.74
CA ALA A 51 -6.49 0.36 -0.18
C ALA A 51 -6.61 0.51 1.33
N ALA A 52 -5.54 0.19 2.05
CA ALA A 52 -5.52 0.30 3.51
C ALA A 52 -4.13 0.75 3.96
N VAL A 53 -4.09 1.68 4.92
CA VAL A 53 -2.86 2.10 5.58
C VAL A 53 -2.83 1.57 7.00
N MET A 54 -1.63 1.46 7.58
CA MET A 54 -1.48 1.17 9.00
C MET A 54 -1.84 2.41 9.80
N ALA A 55 -2.84 2.30 10.66
CA ALA A 55 -3.27 3.42 11.50
C ALA A 55 -2.15 3.88 12.43
N ALA A 56 -2.00 5.19 12.57
CA ALA A 56 -1.06 5.78 13.51
C ALA A 56 -1.81 6.17 14.78
N PRO A 57 -1.34 5.75 15.97
CA PRO A 57 -2.00 6.13 17.22
C PRO A 57 -1.97 7.65 17.42
N ASN A 58 -3.14 8.23 17.66
CA ASN A 58 -3.29 9.63 18.05
C ASN A 58 -2.80 10.66 17.03
N GLU A 59 -2.61 10.28 15.76
CA GLU A 59 -2.18 11.23 14.74
C GLU A 59 -2.68 10.81 13.37
N THR A 60 -2.64 11.77 12.42
CA THR A 60 -2.90 11.48 11.02
C THR A 60 -1.65 11.91 10.24
N PRO A 61 -0.76 10.98 9.92
CA PRO A 61 0.46 11.30 9.18
C PRO A 61 0.17 11.96 7.83
N ALA A 62 1.00 12.94 7.47
CA ALA A 62 0.83 13.65 6.20
C ALA A 62 0.89 12.70 4.99
N ILE A 63 1.63 11.60 5.10
CA ILE A 63 1.77 10.66 4.00
C ILE A 63 0.43 10.01 3.62
N PHE A 64 -0.53 9.93 4.55
CA PHE A 64 -1.85 9.37 4.22
C PHE A 64 -2.54 10.18 3.15
N GLY A 65 -2.53 11.51 3.26
CA GLY A 65 -3.08 12.38 2.23
C GLY A 65 -2.34 12.28 0.91
N GLU A 66 -1.02 12.05 0.96
CA GLU A 66 -0.21 11.86 -0.24
C GLU A 66 -0.59 10.55 -0.95
N PHE A 67 -0.81 9.47 -0.21
CA PHE A 67 -1.31 8.22 -0.80
C PHE A 67 -2.67 8.41 -1.44
N GLU A 68 -3.57 9.12 -0.76
CA GLU A 68 -4.91 9.38 -1.32
C GLU A 68 -4.81 10.15 -2.65
N ALA A 69 -3.91 11.13 -2.73
CA ALA A 69 -3.71 11.91 -3.96
C ALA A 69 -3.15 11.03 -5.10
N VAL A 70 -2.21 10.15 -4.78
CA VAL A 70 -1.66 9.22 -5.77
C VAL A 70 -2.74 8.29 -6.31
N ILE A 71 -3.58 7.77 -5.42
CA ILE A 71 -4.68 6.87 -5.80
C ILE A 71 -5.69 7.61 -6.67
N GLU A 72 -6.09 8.81 -6.27
CA GLU A 72 -7.07 9.60 -7.04
C GLU A 72 -6.56 9.89 -8.44
N LYS A 73 -5.29 10.25 -8.56
CA LYS A 73 -4.69 10.52 -9.87
C LYS A 73 -4.68 9.27 -10.74
N ALA A 74 -4.32 8.13 -10.16
CA ALA A 74 -4.22 6.88 -10.91
C ALA A 74 -5.57 6.33 -11.34
N GLU A 75 -6.57 6.39 -10.44
CA GLU A 75 -7.87 5.78 -10.67
C GLU A 75 -8.89 6.75 -11.31
N GLY A 76 -8.59 8.05 -11.31
CA GLY A 76 -9.47 9.05 -11.88
C GLY A 76 -10.66 9.43 -11.00
N ARG A 77 -10.65 8.99 -9.75
CA ARG A 77 -11.72 9.28 -8.78
C ARG A 77 -11.19 9.12 -7.36
N LYS A 78 -11.89 9.73 -6.40
CA LYS A 78 -11.55 9.54 -5.00
C LYS A 78 -11.93 8.14 -4.54
N ILE A 79 -11.01 7.49 -3.84
CA ILE A 79 -11.21 6.17 -3.28
C ILE A 79 -10.93 6.25 -1.79
N ALA A 80 -11.85 5.74 -0.98
CA ALA A 80 -11.67 5.70 0.46
C ALA A 80 -10.54 4.72 0.81
N VAL A 81 -9.63 5.16 1.68
CA VAL A 81 -8.52 4.34 2.18
C VAL A 81 -8.84 3.93 3.61
N ASP A 82 -8.83 2.63 3.87
CA ASP A 82 -9.07 2.12 5.21
C ASP A 82 -7.85 2.37 6.10
N GLN A 83 -8.09 2.57 7.39
CA GLN A 83 -7.02 2.63 8.38
C GLN A 83 -7.18 1.42 9.27
N ILE A 84 -6.20 0.52 9.22
CA ILE A 84 -6.27 -0.73 9.97
C ILE A 84 -5.19 -0.77 11.04
N GLU A 85 -5.48 -1.46 12.15
CA GLU A 85 -4.58 -1.58 13.27
C GLU A 85 -3.29 -2.30 12.86
N ARG A 86 -2.20 -2.01 13.55
CA ARG A 86 -0.87 -2.48 13.18
C ARG A 86 -0.77 -4.01 12.99
N PHE A 87 -1.32 -4.77 13.92
CA PHE A 87 -1.24 -6.23 13.83
C PHE A 87 -2.12 -6.79 12.73
N ALA A 88 -3.27 -6.18 12.47
CA ALA A 88 -4.10 -6.53 11.31
C ALA A 88 -3.36 -6.26 10.01
N PHE A 89 -2.59 -5.15 9.96
CA PHE A 89 -1.76 -4.84 8.80
C PHE A 89 -0.69 -5.94 8.61
N TYR A 90 0.01 -6.33 9.69
CA TYR A 90 1.02 -7.39 9.62
C TYR A 90 0.42 -8.71 9.14
N ASP A 91 -0.77 -9.06 9.62
CA ASP A 91 -1.45 -10.29 9.20
C ASP A 91 -1.74 -10.28 7.70
N ARG A 92 -2.26 -9.16 7.18
CA ARG A 92 -2.52 -9.04 5.74
C ARG A 92 -1.23 -9.08 4.94
N ALA A 93 -0.17 -8.44 5.42
CA ALA A 93 1.13 -8.46 4.73
C ALA A 93 1.68 -9.88 4.64
N SER A 94 1.48 -10.71 5.67
CA SER A 94 1.92 -12.11 5.67
C SER A 94 1.15 -12.99 4.68
N ALA A 95 -0.02 -12.56 4.25
CA ALA A 95 -0.84 -13.27 3.26
C ALA A 95 -0.76 -12.62 1.87
N ALA A 96 0.03 -11.57 1.71
CA ALA A 96 0.10 -10.81 0.47
C ALA A 96 0.87 -11.55 -0.62
N TYR A 97 0.66 -11.13 -1.86
CA TYR A 97 1.42 -11.62 -3.00
C TYR A 97 2.90 -11.23 -2.89
N ALA A 98 3.16 -9.99 -2.48
CA ALA A 98 4.52 -9.49 -2.29
C ALA A 98 4.51 -8.27 -1.38
N VAL A 99 5.65 -8.00 -0.76
CA VAL A 99 5.90 -6.78 0.00
C VAL A 99 7.02 -6.00 -0.71
N ILE A 100 6.77 -4.73 -0.99
CA ILE A 100 7.76 -3.85 -1.59
C ILE A 100 8.26 -2.91 -0.49
N ARG A 101 9.54 -3.03 -0.15
CA ARG A 101 10.17 -2.10 0.78
C ARG A 101 10.72 -0.91 0.02
N SER A 102 10.18 0.26 0.32
CA SER A 102 10.62 1.52 -0.27
C SER A 102 11.76 2.12 0.55
N GLY A 103 12.31 3.23 0.04
CA GLY A 103 13.25 4.05 0.79
C GLY A 103 12.58 5.14 1.63
N GLU A 104 11.28 5.06 1.85
CA GLU A 104 10.54 6.05 2.63
C GLU A 104 11.04 6.11 4.06
N LYS A 105 11.48 7.29 4.48
CA LYS A 105 12.04 7.47 5.82
C LYS A 105 10.99 7.84 6.86
N ARG A 106 9.84 8.34 6.43
CA ARG A 106 8.75 8.70 7.35
C ARG A 106 8.07 7.45 7.87
N LEU A 107 7.70 7.47 9.15
CA LEU A 107 6.94 6.38 9.75
C LEU A 107 5.52 6.34 9.16
N TYR A 108 4.91 5.18 9.20
CA TYR A 108 3.55 4.93 8.70
C TYR A 108 3.39 5.09 7.20
N GLY A 109 4.50 5.08 6.46
CA GLY A 109 4.48 5.05 5.00
C GLY A 109 4.20 3.65 4.47
N ASN A 110 3.13 3.02 4.95
CA ASN A 110 2.78 1.62 4.68
C ASN A 110 1.36 1.55 4.12
N ILE A 111 1.21 0.94 2.96
CA ILE A 111 -0.11 0.83 2.32
C ILE A 111 -0.27 -0.53 1.65
N ILE A 112 -1.48 -1.05 1.71
CA ILE A 112 -1.87 -2.29 1.03
C ILE A 112 -2.80 -1.92 -0.11
N PHE A 113 -2.52 -2.43 -1.30
CA PHE A 113 -3.42 -2.32 -2.46
C PHE A 113 -3.99 -3.68 -2.77
N LYS A 114 -5.32 -3.76 -2.88
CA LYS A 114 -5.98 -4.95 -3.39
C LYS A 114 -6.05 -4.84 -4.91
N LYS A 115 -5.41 -5.78 -5.58
CA LYS A 115 -5.29 -5.77 -7.04
C LYS A 115 -6.64 -6.04 -7.70
N GLY A 116 -7.00 -5.22 -8.66
CA GLY A 116 -8.20 -5.40 -9.45
C GLY A 116 -7.98 -6.22 -10.70
N VAL A 117 -9.06 -6.38 -11.45
CA VAL A 117 -9.04 -7.05 -12.75
C VAL A 117 -8.53 -6.07 -13.80
N ILE A 118 -7.58 -6.53 -14.61
CA ILE A 118 -7.13 -5.74 -15.75
C ILE A 118 -8.19 -5.89 -16.84
N ARG A 119 -8.81 -4.75 -17.19
CA ARG A 119 -9.86 -4.72 -18.23
C ARG A 119 -9.25 -4.21 -19.52
N SER A 120 -9.58 -4.83 -20.62
CA SER A 120 -9.11 -4.43 -21.94
C SER A 120 -10.22 -3.79 -22.76
#